data_6a25108b32a52df0184574491287b76c
#
_entry.id   6a25108b32a52df0184574491287b76c
#
_cell.length_a   1.000
_cell.length_b   1.000
_cell.length_c   1.000
_cell.angle_alpha   90.00
_cell.angle_beta   90.00
_cell.angle_gamma   90.00
#
_symmetry.space_group_name_H-M   'P 1'
#
loop_
_entity.id
_entity.type
_entity.pdbx_description
1 polymer ?
#
loop_
_entity_poly.entity_id
_entity_poly.type
_entity_poly.pdbx_seq_one_letter_code
_entity_poly.pdbx_strand_id
1 'polypeptide(L)'
;MMTLADRQPIVVADAGPLIRLAAAGLLGTLRGLNRQIVLVDRVEDEVAGDLAKPFAADIAKWIDDMGPAVLRAQTAVGIGVATLKARQRTPEEDVILKAALRDSGELALREFLDRWRPTDTASAIVVYEDRKVPPLFLAASYPLTLMTTRTFARIIESWGVNIGAVAALEAIADRYDLKPALIAEIDSDLSEDLRPLPGPYDGK
;
A
#
# COMPACT_ATOMS: atom_id res chain seq x y z
N MET A 1 -23.06 -1.06 19.21
CA MET A 1 -22.59 0.34 19.25
C MET A 1 -21.24 0.32 18.53
N MET A 2 -21.13 0.99 17.38
CA MET A 2 -19.91 1.03 16.57
C MET A 2 -18.83 1.82 17.31
N THR A 3 -17.63 1.30 17.38
CA THR A 3 -16.48 2.00 17.98
C THR A 3 -15.96 3.08 17.03
N LEU A 4 -15.25 4.08 17.57
CA LEU A 4 -14.57 5.11 16.74
C LEU A 4 -13.59 4.48 15.74
N ALA A 5 -13.01 3.31 16.06
CA ALA A 5 -12.12 2.57 15.19
C ALA A 5 -12.81 2.10 13.89
N ASP A 6 -14.11 1.76 13.95
CA ASP A 6 -14.87 1.31 12.79
C ASP A 6 -15.13 2.42 11.75
N ARG A 7 -14.80 3.67 12.08
CA ARG A 7 -15.03 4.87 11.23
C ARG A 7 -13.75 5.45 10.64
N GLN A 8 -12.59 4.87 11.00
CA GLN A 8 -11.32 5.44 10.57
C GLN A 8 -10.96 4.98 9.16
N PRO A 9 -10.37 5.86 8.34
CA PRO A 9 -9.83 5.46 7.04
C PRO A 9 -8.77 4.38 7.21
N ILE A 10 -8.85 3.34 6.39
CA ILE A 10 -7.75 2.39 6.22
C ILE A 10 -6.75 2.92 5.19
N VAL A 11 -5.50 2.56 5.36
CA VAL A 11 -4.46 2.86 4.37
C VAL A 11 -4.08 1.56 3.66
N VAL A 12 -4.23 1.55 2.35
CA VAL A 12 -3.87 0.41 1.49
C VAL A 12 -2.70 0.83 0.63
N ALA A 13 -1.56 0.18 0.77
CA ALA A 13 -0.37 0.50 -0.01
C ALA A 13 -0.16 -0.57 -1.09
N ASP A 14 0.14 -0.10 -2.31
CA ASP A 14 0.66 -0.94 -3.39
C ASP A 14 2.14 -1.26 -3.16
N ALA A 15 2.70 -2.18 -3.93
CA ALA A 15 4.11 -2.60 -3.82
C ALA A 15 5.10 -1.45 -4.07
N GLY A 16 4.88 -0.66 -5.10
CA GLY A 16 5.75 0.46 -5.45
C GLY A 16 5.96 1.47 -4.31
N PRO A 17 4.90 1.99 -3.69
CA PRO A 17 4.99 2.84 -2.51
C PRO A 17 5.79 2.24 -1.36
N LEU A 18 5.56 0.97 -1.02
CA LEU A 18 6.28 0.31 0.07
C LEU A 18 7.78 0.20 -0.20
N ILE A 19 8.15 -0.19 -1.44
CA ILE A 19 9.56 -0.26 -1.86
C ILE A 19 10.20 1.13 -1.80
N ARG A 20 9.53 2.18 -2.26
CA ARG A 20 10.06 3.55 -2.20
C ARG A 20 10.21 4.06 -0.79
N LEU A 21 9.21 3.84 0.06
CA LEU A 21 9.29 4.22 1.47
C LEU A 21 10.41 3.46 2.20
N ALA A 22 10.61 2.17 1.89
CA ALA A 22 11.73 1.40 2.42
C ALA A 22 13.08 1.97 1.97
N ALA A 23 13.24 2.21 0.66
CA ALA A 23 14.46 2.76 0.09
C ALA A 23 14.81 4.15 0.66
N ALA A 24 13.81 4.95 0.99
CA ALA A 24 13.96 6.27 1.60
C ALA A 24 14.10 6.25 3.14
N GLY A 25 14.00 5.06 3.77
CA GLY A 25 13.98 4.95 5.25
C GLY A 25 12.71 5.51 5.89
N LEU A 26 11.61 5.56 5.15
CA LEU A 26 10.36 6.22 5.55
C LEU A 26 9.23 5.25 5.96
N LEU A 27 9.45 3.92 6.02
CA LEU A 27 8.42 2.96 6.43
C LEU A 27 7.82 3.29 7.81
N GLY A 28 8.62 3.82 8.72
CA GLY A 28 8.18 4.23 10.06
C GLY A 28 7.10 5.31 10.06
N THR A 29 6.98 6.09 8.98
CA THR A 29 5.95 7.14 8.85
C THR A 29 4.54 6.56 8.78
N LEU A 30 4.39 5.38 8.19
CA LEU A 30 3.11 4.66 8.16
C LEU A 30 2.64 4.32 9.58
N ARG A 31 3.55 3.95 10.49
CA ARG A 31 3.22 3.73 11.90
C ARG A 31 2.74 5.02 12.59
N GLY A 32 3.36 6.15 12.25
CA GLY A 32 3.01 7.45 12.81
C GLY A 32 1.59 7.92 12.46
N LEU A 33 0.93 7.32 11.47
CA LEU A 33 -0.46 7.63 11.13
C LEU A 33 -1.46 7.12 12.17
N ASN A 34 -1.10 6.16 13.02
CA ASN A 34 -2.00 5.47 13.95
C ASN A 34 -3.28 4.94 13.27
N ARG A 35 -3.13 4.40 12.05
CA ARG A 35 -4.21 3.83 11.26
C ARG A 35 -3.93 2.38 10.91
N GLN A 36 -4.96 1.63 10.64
CA GLN A 36 -4.80 0.28 10.11
C GLN A 36 -4.22 0.35 8.69
N ILE A 37 -3.11 -0.32 8.51
CA ILE A 37 -2.51 -0.52 7.18
C ILE A 37 -3.01 -1.87 6.66
N VAL A 38 -3.53 -1.88 5.45
CA VAL A 38 -3.93 -3.13 4.79
C VAL A 38 -2.86 -3.52 3.79
N LEU A 39 -2.42 -4.75 3.90
CA LEU A 39 -1.46 -5.38 3.01
C LEU A 39 -2.12 -6.63 2.41
N VAL A 40 -2.45 -6.57 1.12
CA VAL A 40 -3.01 -7.74 0.43
C VAL A 40 -1.90 -8.74 0.11
N ASP A 41 -2.25 -10.01 0.13
CA ASP A 41 -1.33 -11.15 -0.02
C ASP A 41 -0.40 -11.04 -1.25
N ARG A 42 -0.89 -10.54 -2.38
CA ARG A 42 -0.07 -10.36 -3.60
C ARG A 42 0.96 -9.26 -3.46
N VAL A 43 0.60 -8.16 -2.81
CA VAL A 43 1.54 -7.07 -2.52
C VAL A 43 2.59 -7.55 -1.51
N GLU A 44 2.18 -8.27 -0.46
CA GLU A 44 3.12 -8.85 0.52
C GLU A 44 4.12 -9.81 -0.15
N ASP A 45 3.64 -10.72 -1.02
CA ASP A 45 4.49 -11.66 -1.78
C ASP A 45 5.47 -10.92 -2.71
N GLU A 46 5.07 -9.81 -3.29
CA GLU A 46 5.92 -9.00 -4.16
C GLU A 46 7.03 -8.27 -3.41
N VAL A 47 6.72 -7.67 -2.25
CA VAL A 47 7.64 -6.81 -1.51
C VAL A 47 8.49 -7.54 -0.46
N ALA A 48 8.00 -8.69 0.04
CA ALA A 48 8.65 -9.44 1.12
C ALA A 48 8.78 -10.96 0.87
N GLY A 49 8.18 -11.49 -0.20
CA GLY A 49 8.21 -12.92 -0.51
C GLY A 49 9.57 -13.46 -0.95
N ASP A 50 10.48 -12.60 -1.41
CA ASP A 50 11.85 -12.95 -1.78
C ASP A 50 12.82 -11.99 -1.10
N LEU A 51 13.40 -12.42 0.02
CA LEU A 51 14.29 -11.59 0.83
C LEU A 51 15.63 -11.23 0.14
N ALA A 52 15.96 -11.84 -1.00
CA ALA A 52 17.11 -11.46 -1.82
C ALA A 52 16.86 -10.16 -2.62
N LYS A 53 15.63 -9.74 -2.77
CA LYS A 53 15.30 -8.48 -3.44
C LYS A 53 15.69 -7.27 -2.59
N PRO A 54 16.05 -6.14 -3.22
CA PRO A 54 16.33 -4.91 -2.49
C PRO A 54 15.16 -4.51 -1.58
N PHE A 55 15.47 -4.13 -0.34
CA PHE A 55 14.53 -3.68 0.69
C PHE A 55 13.52 -4.71 1.20
N ALA A 56 13.47 -5.93 0.65
CA ALA A 56 12.49 -6.94 1.05
C ALA A 56 12.65 -7.34 2.52
N ALA A 57 13.87 -7.48 3.01
CA ALA A 57 14.13 -7.80 4.42
C ALA A 57 13.69 -6.66 5.37
N ASP A 58 13.90 -5.39 4.97
CA ASP A 58 13.48 -4.23 5.75
C ASP A 58 11.95 -4.14 5.81
N ILE A 59 11.29 -4.40 4.68
CA ILE A 59 9.81 -4.41 4.60
C ILE A 59 9.25 -5.56 5.43
N ALA A 60 9.79 -6.78 5.31
CA ALA A 60 9.37 -7.93 6.10
C ALA A 60 9.48 -7.64 7.60
N LYS A 61 10.64 -7.11 8.04
CA LYS A 61 10.84 -6.69 9.42
C LYS A 61 9.84 -5.63 9.86
N TRP A 62 9.59 -4.62 9.02
CA TRP A 62 8.62 -3.58 9.32
C TRP A 62 7.20 -4.16 9.49
N ILE A 63 6.78 -5.09 8.63
CA ILE A 63 5.47 -5.76 8.73
C ILE A 63 5.35 -6.48 10.09
N ASP A 64 6.39 -7.19 10.51
CA ASP A 64 6.40 -7.90 11.78
C ASP A 64 6.40 -6.96 12.99
N ASP A 65 7.17 -5.87 12.93
CA ASP A 65 7.25 -4.85 13.98
C ASP A 65 5.91 -4.07 14.13
N MET A 66 5.14 -3.94 13.07
CA MET A 66 3.82 -3.30 13.08
C MET A 66 2.76 -4.18 13.75
N GLY A 67 2.90 -5.50 13.70
CA GLY A 67 1.99 -6.43 14.34
C GLY A 67 0.52 -6.23 13.91
N PRO A 68 -0.41 -6.04 14.87
CA PRO A 68 -1.84 -5.92 14.55
C PRO A 68 -2.21 -4.64 13.79
N ALA A 69 -1.33 -3.64 13.72
CA ALA A 69 -1.56 -2.45 12.91
C ALA A 69 -1.51 -2.72 11.40
N VAL A 70 -0.93 -3.86 10.99
CA VAL A 70 -0.99 -4.36 9.61
C VAL A 70 -2.00 -5.49 9.51
N LEU A 71 -3.10 -5.25 8.79
CA LEU A 71 -4.05 -6.27 8.40
C LEU A 71 -3.54 -6.97 7.13
N ARG A 72 -3.11 -8.22 7.26
CA ARG A 72 -2.78 -9.09 6.12
C ARG A 72 -4.06 -9.67 5.54
N ALA A 73 -4.41 -9.26 4.33
CA ALA A 73 -5.66 -9.64 3.69
C ALA A 73 -5.43 -10.67 2.57
N GLN A 74 -6.10 -11.83 2.68
CA GLN A 74 -6.13 -12.82 1.61
C GLN A 74 -7.14 -12.45 0.52
N THR A 75 -6.75 -12.67 -0.74
CA THR A 75 -7.58 -12.41 -1.91
C THR A 75 -7.73 -13.68 -2.75
N ALA A 76 -8.80 -13.80 -3.54
CA ALA A 76 -8.95 -14.93 -4.48
C ALA A 76 -7.86 -14.88 -5.56
N VAL A 77 -7.43 -13.68 -5.95
CA VAL A 77 -6.28 -13.48 -6.85
C VAL A 77 -5.02 -14.10 -6.25
N GLY A 78 -4.70 -13.80 -4.99
CA GLY A 78 -3.52 -14.34 -4.33
C GLY A 78 -3.58 -15.85 -4.14
N ILE A 79 -4.72 -16.38 -3.70
CA ILE A 79 -4.95 -17.83 -3.59
C ILE A 79 -4.76 -18.52 -4.95
N GLY A 80 -5.34 -17.96 -6.02
CA GLY A 80 -5.19 -18.48 -7.38
C GLY A 80 -3.74 -18.51 -7.84
N VAL A 81 -3.00 -17.43 -7.62
CA VAL A 81 -1.56 -17.36 -7.96
C VAL A 81 -0.75 -18.36 -7.14
N ALA A 82 -0.98 -18.47 -5.83
CA ALA A 82 -0.29 -19.44 -4.99
C ALA A 82 -0.53 -20.88 -5.45
N THR A 83 -1.78 -21.20 -5.80
CA THR A 83 -2.16 -22.50 -6.35
C THR A 83 -1.43 -22.79 -7.66
N LEU A 84 -1.35 -21.81 -8.57
CA LEU A 84 -0.61 -21.96 -9.84
C LEU A 84 0.90 -22.12 -9.61
N LYS A 85 1.47 -21.40 -8.65
CA LYS A 85 2.90 -21.54 -8.31
C LYS A 85 3.24 -22.90 -7.72
N ALA A 86 2.34 -23.52 -6.96
CA ALA A 86 2.59 -24.78 -6.23
C ALA A 86 2.60 -26.04 -7.13
N ARG A 87 2.03 -25.97 -8.34
CA ARG A 87 1.97 -27.15 -9.23
C ARG A 87 3.13 -27.18 -10.20
N GLN A 88 3.49 -28.40 -10.67
CA GLN A 88 4.40 -28.56 -11.80
C GLN A 88 3.78 -27.93 -13.06
N ARG A 89 4.58 -27.22 -13.82
CA ARG A 89 4.17 -26.48 -15.01
C ARG A 89 5.02 -26.84 -16.20
N THR A 90 4.42 -26.75 -17.38
CA THR A 90 5.15 -26.74 -18.62
C THR A 90 5.78 -25.37 -18.89
N PRO A 91 6.75 -25.22 -19.79
CA PRO A 91 7.31 -23.93 -20.18
C PRO A 91 6.24 -22.94 -20.68
N GLU A 92 5.22 -23.42 -21.38
CA GLU A 92 4.10 -22.59 -21.85
C GLU A 92 3.24 -22.06 -20.69
N GLU A 93 2.96 -22.92 -19.70
CA GLU A 93 2.24 -22.52 -18.48
C GLU A 93 3.04 -21.51 -17.64
N ASP A 94 4.38 -21.60 -17.64
CA ASP A 94 5.23 -20.60 -16.98
C ASP A 94 5.14 -19.22 -17.65
N VAL A 95 5.01 -19.17 -18.97
CA VAL A 95 4.77 -17.90 -19.69
C VAL A 95 3.43 -17.30 -19.31
N ILE A 96 2.36 -18.13 -19.25
CA ILE A 96 1.03 -17.69 -18.82
C ILE A 96 1.06 -17.19 -17.36
N LEU A 97 1.73 -17.92 -16.46
CA LEU A 97 1.87 -17.50 -15.08
C LEU A 97 2.59 -16.14 -14.97
N LYS A 98 3.71 -15.96 -15.69
CA LYS A 98 4.43 -14.67 -15.68
C LYS A 98 3.55 -13.52 -16.16
N ALA A 99 2.70 -13.76 -17.17
CA ALA A 99 1.74 -12.75 -17.62
C ALA A 99 0.67 -12.45 -16.55
N ALA A 100 0.11 -13.48 -15.90
CA ALA A 100 -0.88 -13.34 -14.84
C ALA A 100 -0.32 -12.65 -13.58
N LEU A 101 0.97 -12.82 -13.31
CA LEU A 101 1.64 -12.19 -12.17
C LEU A 101 1.83 -10.68 -12.34
N ARG A 102 1.90 -10.18 -13.58
CA ARG A 102 2.29 -8.80 -13.89
C ARG A 102 1.38 -7.75 -13.25
N ASP A 103 0.07 -7.97 -13.26
CA ASP A 103 -0.93 -7.02 -12.77
C ASP A 103 -1.72 -7.63 -11.57
N SER A 104 -1.18 -8.68 -10.94
CA SER A 104 -1.89 -9.41 -9.87
C SER A 104 -1.94 -8.63 -8.55
N GLY A 105 -1.00 -7.73 -8.29
CA GLY A 105 -1.01 -6.84 -7.13
C GLY A 105 -2.22 -5.91 -7.19
N GLU A 106 -2.36 -5.18 -8.28
CA GLU A 106 -3.46 -4.24 -8.51
C GLU A 106 -4.81 -4.92 -8.53
N LEU A 107 -4.92 -6.13 -9.12
CA LEU A 107 -6.15 -6.92 -9.10
C LEU A 107 -6.52 -7.38 -7.69
N ALA A 108 -5.54 -7.78 -6.89
CA ALA A 108 -5.75 -8.16 -5.48
C ALA A 108 -6.20 -6.96 -4.63
N LEU A 109 -5.59 -5.78 -4.84
CA LEU A 109 -6.02 -4.52 -4.21
C LEU A 109 -7.47 -4.21 -4.54
N ARG A 110 -7.84 -4.27 -5.82
CA ARG A 110 -9.20 -4.03 -6.26
C ARG A 110 -10.16 -5.04 -5.65
N GLU A 111 -9.85 -6.33 -5.72
CA GLU A 111 -10.70 -7.38 -5.14
C GLU A 111 -10.93 -7.17 -3.64
N PHE A 112 -9.87 -6.84 -2.90
CA PHE A 112 -10.00 -6.54 -1.49
C PHE A 112 -10.96 -5.38 -1.25
N LEU A 113 -10.77 -4.25 -1.94
CA LEU A 113 -11.59 -3.06 -1.78
C LEU A 113 -13.04 -3.25 -2.26
N ASP A 114 -13.27 -4.02 -3.31
CA ASP A 114 -14.63 -4.36 -3.77
C ASP A 114 -15.40 -5.22 -2.74
N ARG A 115 -14.69 -6.01 -1.93
CA ARG A 115 -15.27 -6.82 -0.84
C ARG A 115 -15.32 -6.08 0.48
N TRP A 116 -14.46 -5.11 0.66
CA TRP A 116 -14.46 -4.31 1.86
C TRP A 116 -15.78 -3.56 1.98
N ARG A 117 -16.44 -3.75 3.11
CA ARG A 117 -17.73 -3.12 3.40
C ARG A 117 -17.51 -2.12 4.52
N PRO A 118 -17.09 -0.90 4.17
CA PRO A 118 -16.97 0.15 5.17
C PRO A 118 -18.35 0.41 5.78
N THR A 119 -18.36 0.70 7.06
CA THR A 119 -19.52 1.34 7.66
C THR A 119 -19.71 2.71 7.00
N ASP A 120 -20.91 3.26 7.03
CA ASP A 120 -21.34 4.47 6.27
C ASP A 120 -20.40 5.69 6.33
N THR A 121 -19.38 5.66 7.15
CA THR A 121 -18.41 6.76 7.37
C THR A 121 -16.95 6.38 7.20
N ALA A 122 -16.63 5.11 6.92
CA ALA A 122 -15.26 4.70 6.71
C ALA A 122 -14.83 4.95 5.26
N SER A 123 -13.61 5.41 5.06
CA SER A 123 -13.00 5.63 3.75
C SER A 123 -11.73 4.78 3.59
N ALA A 124 -11.28 4.60 2.37
CA ALA A 124 -10.00 3.97 2.07
C ALA A 124 -9.05 4.98 1.41
N ILE A 125 -7.80 4.91 1.79
CA ILE A 125 -6.72 5.70 1.19
C ILE A 125 -5.79 4.71 0.49
N VAL A 126 -5.69 4.80 -0.83
CA VAL A 126 -4.79 3.96 -1.62
C VAL A 126 -3.57 4.76 -2.02
N VAL A 127 -2.40 4.30 -1.56
CA VAL A 127 -1.11 4.86 -1.98
C VAL A 127 -0.57 4.02 -3.12
N TYR A 128 -0.28 4.66 -4.25
CA TYR A 128 0.10 3.99 -5.50
C TYR A 128 1.25 4.69 -6.23
N GLU A 129 1.86 3.98 -7.19
CA GLU A 129 2.89 4.50 -8.11
C GLU A 129 2.52 4.27 -9.57
N ASP A 130 1.85 3.15 -9.90
CA ASP A 130 1.52 2.80 -11.27
C ASP A 130 0.27 3.56 -11.75
N ARG A 131 0.35 4.12 -12.96
CA ARG A 131 -0.77 4.79 -13.65
C ARG A 131 -1.96 3.88 -13.93
N LYS A 132 -1.77 2.57 -13.85
CA LYS A 132 -2.84 1.58 -14.00
C LYS A 132 -3.77 1.53 -12.79
N VAL A 133 -3.32 1.97 -11.61
CA VAL A 133 -4.10 1.87 -10.37
C VAL A 133 -5.33 2.77 -10.38
N PRO A 134 -5.26 4.10 -10.68
CA PRO A 134 -6.46 4.95 -10.66
C PRO A 134 -7.62 4.46 -11.54
N PRO A 135 -7.41 4.00 -12.79
CA PRO A 135 -8.50 3.50 -13.62
C PRO A 135 -9.28 2.33 -13.01
N LEU A 136 -8.63 1.51 -12.18
CA LEU A 136 -9.27 0.36 -11.54
C LEU A 136 -10.38 0.77 -10.56
N PHE A 137 -10.33 2.00 -10.04
CA PHE A 137 -11.23 2.48 -8.99
C PHE A 137 -12.22 3.56 -9.45
N LEU A 138 -12.32 3.82 -10.76
CA LEU A 138 -13.24 4.84 -11.29
C LEU A 138 -14.73 4.58 -10.94
N ALA A 139 -15.09 3.33 -10.70
CA ALA A 139 -16.45 2.91 -10.35
C ALA A 139 -16.58 2.51 -8.87
N ALA A 140 -15.67 2.91 -7.99
CA ALA A 140 -15.75 2.60 -6.58
C ALA A 140 -17.03 3.22 -5.97
N SER A 141 -17.79 2.42 -5.24
CA SER A 141 -19.07 2.82 -4.60
C SER A 141 -18.90 3.27 -3.15
N TYR A 142 -17.66 3.42 -2.68
CA TYR A 142 -17.29 3.82 -1.32
C TYR A 142 -16.34 5.02 -1.38
N PRO A 143 -16.24 5.80 -0.29
CA PRO A 143 -15.28 6.91 -0.22
C PRO A 143 -13.85 6.41 -0.38
N LEU A 144 -13.17 6.87 -1.43
CA LEU A 144 -11.83 6.45 -1.78
C LEU A 144 -10.95 7.65 -2.12
N THR A 145 -9.80 7.73 -1.48
CA THR A 145 -8.76 8.70 -1.80
C THR A 145 -7.59 7.99 -2.46
N LEU A 146 -7.22 8.43 -3.66
CA LEU A 146 -6.05 7.92 -4.38
C LEU A 146 -4.91 8.92 -4.26
N MET A 147 -3.71 8.47 -3.87
CA MET A 147 -2.55 9.36 -3.80
C MET A 147 -1.25 8.67 -4.19
N THR A 148 -0.33 9.42 -4.74
CA THR A 148 1.02 8.93 -5.01
C THR A 148 1.86 8.92 -3.74
N THR A 149 2.97 8.16 -3.72
CA THR A 149 3.93 8.18 -2.61
C THR A 149 4.47 9.58 -2.36
N ARG A 150 4.69 10.38 -3.40
CA ARG A 150 5.16 11.77 -3.26
C ARG A 150 4.11 12.66 -2.58
N THR A 151 2.85 12.51 -2.96
CA THR A 151 1.71 13.17 -2.31
C THR A 151 1.65 12.82 -0.84
N PHE A 152 1.72 11.54 -0.53
CA PHE A 152 1.79 11.03 0.83
C PHE A 152 2.93 11.67 1.62
N ALA A 153 4.16 11.70 1.06
CA ALA A 153 5.31 12.33 1.70
C ALA A 153 5.11 13.82 1.99
N ARG A 154 4.52 14.59 1.06
CA ARG A 154 4.19 16.01 1.29
C ARG A 154 3.21 16.20 2.45
N ILE A 155 2.21 15.33 2.54
CA ILE A 155 1.22 15.37 3.61
C ILE A 155 1.89 15.12 4.96
N ILE A 156 2.69 14.06 5.10
CA ILE A 156 3.39 13.76 6.36
C ILE A 156 4.40 14.84 6.75
N GLU A 157 5.05 15.52 5.78
CA GLU A 157 5.88 16.70 6.05
C GLU A 157 5.05 17.86 6.59
N SER A 158 3.91 18.15 5.97
CA SER A 158 3.03 19.25 6.39
C SER A 158 2.54 19.10 7.82
N TRP A 159 2.47 17.87 8.32
CA TRP A 159 2.12 17.57 9.72
C TRP A 159 3.31 17.54 10.67
N GLY A 160 4.52 17.75 10.18
CA GLY A 160 5.73 17.64 10.98
C GLY A 160 6.06 16.22 11.46
N VAL A 161 5.44 15.19 10.87
CA VAL A 161 5.70 13.78 11.22
C VAL A 161 7.10 13.36 10.77
N ASN A 162 7.50 13.80 9.58
CA ASN A 162 8.85 13.58 9.07
C ASN A 162 9.28 14.71 8.15
N ILE A 163 10.09 15.63 8.68
CA ILE A 163 10.66 16.74 7.89
C ILE A 163 11.73 16.18 6.95
N GLY A 164 11.62 16.48 5.64
CA GLY A 164 12.54 16.01 4.61
C GLY A 164 12.11 14.71 3.92
N ALA A 165 10.87 14.22 4.15
CA ALA A 165 10.37 13.00 3.51
C ALA A 165 10.34 13.11 1.98
N VAL A 166 9.95 14.27 1.44
CA VAL A 166 9.95 14.51 -0.02
C VAL A 166 11.38 14.50 -0.56
N ALA A 167 12.31 15.20 0.10
CA ALA A 167 13.71 15.21 -0.32
C ALA A 167 14.35 13.82 -0.25
N ALA A 168 14.02 13.01 0.76
CA ALA A 168 14.46 11.61 0.86
C ALA A 168 13.96 10.76 -0.32
N LEU A 169 12.69 10.91 -0.71
CA LEU A 169 12.14 10.22 -1.88
C LEU A 169 12.79 10.67 -3.20
N GLU A 170 13.07 11.95 -3.35
CA GLU A 170 13.75 12.48 -4.54
C GLU A 170 15.18 11.96 -4.65
N ALA A 171 15.91 11.90 -3.53
CA ALA A 171 17.27 11.37 -3.49
C ALA A 171 17.36 9.88 -3.88
N ILE A 172 16.36 9.08 -3.56
CA ILE A 172 16.35 7.66 -3.98
C ILE A 172 16.00 7.48 -5.45
N ALA A 173 15.20 8.38 -6.04
CA ALA A 173 14.86 8.32 -7.45
C ALA A 173 16.12 8.38 -8.31
N ASP A 174 17.04 9.28 -7.99
CA ASP A 174 18.32 9.42 -8.68
C ASP A 174 19.24 8.21 -8.42
N ARG A 175 19.24 7.68 -7.19
CA ARG A 175 20.17 6.61 -6.78
C ARG A 175 19.83 5.24 -7.37
N TYR A 176 18.53 4.95 -7.55
CA TYR A 176 18.06 3.62 -7.94
C TYR A 176 17.37 3.59 -9.30
N ASP A 177 17.49 4.68 -10.10
CA ASP A 177 16.80 4.83 -11.41
C ASP A 177 15.28 4.55 -11.30
N LEU A 178 14.71 4.90 -10.16
CA LEU A 178 13.28 4.78 -9.92
C LEU A 178 12.57 5.93 -10.65
N LYS A 179 11.68 5.61 -11.58
CA LYS A 179 10.90 6.64 -12.28
C LYS A 179 10.24 7.58 -11.28
N PRO A 180 10.26 8.90 -11.50
CA PRO A 180 9.61 9.83 -10.60
C PRO A 180 8.13 9.44 -10.42
N ALA A 181 7.67 9.43 -9.18
CA ALA A 181 6.25 9.26 -8.90
C ALA A 181 5.44 10.30 -9.67
N LEU A 182 4.32 9.89 -10.25
CA LEU A 182 3.42 10.79 -10.94
C LEU A 182 3.06 11.97 -10.05
N ILE A 183 3.26 13.17 -10.54
CA ILE A 183 2.82 14.37 -9.85
C ILE A 183 1.30 14.44 -10.00
N ALA A 184 0.58 14.05 -8.95
CA ALA A 184 -0.80 14.47 -8.77
C ALA A 184 -0.77 15.81 -8.04
N GLU A 185 -1.39 16.82 -8.59
CA GLU A 185 -1.72 18.03 -7.82
C GLU A 185 -2.71 17.61 -6.73
N ILE A 186 -2.43 18.02 -5.50
CA ILE A 186 -3.23 17.64 -4.35
C ILE A 186 -4.19 18.76 -4.04
N ASP A 187 -5.43 18.39 -3.88
CA ASP A 187 -6.41 19.22 -3.21
C ASP A 187 -6.11 19.24 -1.69
N SER A 188 -6.14 20.41 -1.09
CA SER A 188 -5.79 20.64 0.32
C SER A 188 -6.68 19.85 1.30
N ASP A 189 -7.87 19.43 0.88
CA ASP A 189 -8.83 18.69 1.70
C ASP A 189 -8.40 17.24 2.00
N LEU A 190 -7.50 16.67 1.18
CA LEU A 190 -7.02 15.30 1.39
C LEU A 190 -6.11 15.15 2.62
N SER A 191 -5.54 16.24 3.12
CA SER A 191 -4.62 16.20 4.27
C SER A 191 -5.31 15.82 5.58
N GLU A 192 -6.60 16.11 5.74
CA GLU A 192 -7.33 15.81 6.98
C GLU A 192 -7.60 14.33 7.17
N ASP A 193 -7.89 13.59 6.09
CA ASP A 193 -8.16 12.14 6.12
C ASP A 193 -6.96 11.31 6.59
N LEU A 194 -5.74 11.82 6.36
CA LEU A 194 -4.50 11.14 6.77
C LEU A 194 -3.94 11.64 8.10
N ARG A 195 -4.49 12.72 8.69
CA ARG A 195 -3.95 13.27 9.93
C ARG A 195 -3.78 12.19 10.99
N PRO A 196 -2.62 12.09 11.65
CA PRO A 196 -2.38 11.08 12.67
C PRO A 196 -3.45 11.12 13.76
N LEU A 197 -3.91 9.95 14.15
CA LEU A 197 -4.84 9.82 15.26
C LEU A 197 -4.10 9.95 16.60
N PRO A 198 -4.73 10.48 17.64
CA PRO A 198 -4.12 10.52 18.95
C PRO A 198 -3.95 9.09 19.52
N GLY A 199 -2.79 8.82 20.08
CA GLY A 199 -2.45 7.55 20.70
C GLY A 199 -1.98 6.45 19.73
N PRO A 200 -1.42 5.36 20.24
CA PRO A 200 -1.02 4.23 19.43
C PRO A 200 -2.26 3.48 18.92
N TYR A 201 -2.18 2.98 17.68
CA TYR A 201 -3.17 2.04 17.16
C TYR A 201 -3.03 0.71 17.92
N ASP A 202 -4.07 0.31 18.66
CA ASP A 202 -4.08 -0.87 19.53
C ASP A 202 -4.77 -2.10 18.92
N GLY A 203 -5.24 -2.00 17.68
CA GLY A 203 -5.84 -3.11 16.94
C GLY A 203 -7.21 -3.56 17.45
N LYS A 204 -7.92 -2.74 18.25
CA LYS A 204 -9.24 -3.06 18.80
C LYS A 204 -10.38 -2.51 17.97
#